data_488f670be17884f6527c31f0c45bb8d0
#
_entry.id   488f670be17884f6527c31f0c45bb8d0
#
_cell.length_a   1.000
_cell.length_b   1.000
_cell.length_c   1.000
_cell.angle_alpha   90.00
_cell.angle_beta   90.00
_cell.angle_gamma   90.00
#
_symmetry.space_group_name_H-M   'P 1'
#
loop_
_entity.id
_entity.type
_entity.pdbx_description
1 polymer ?
#
loop_
_entity_poly.entity_id
_entity_poly.type
_entity_poly.pdbx_seq_one_letter_code
_entity_poly.pdbx_strand_id
1 'polypeptide(L)'
;MNYSKTFGKVIKYLEELVVSGDEIDYEEIGRIVVAPVALFQRIFVFISNVTIAEYVRKRRLTQAGLDLKKGNDSVIDIAFKYGFHSHSAFSRAFKEYNNL
;
A
#
# COMPACT_ATOMS: atom_id res chain seq x y z
N MET A 1 23.61 5.82 -10.03
CA MET A 1 22.22 5.34 -9.84
C MET A 1 21.25 6.49 -10.05
N ASN A 2 20.20 6.27 -10.82
CA ASN A 2 19.14 7.26 -10.96
C ASN A 2 18.08 7.01 -9.90
N TYR A 3 18.11 7.78 -8.82
CA TYR A 3 17.20 7.59 -7.68
C TYR A 3 15.74 7.82 -8.05
N SER A 4 15.48 8.76 -8.92
CA SER A 4 14.13 9.07 -9.39
C SER A 4 13.51 7.87 -10.11
N LYS A 5 14.28 7.26 -11.02
CA LYS A 5 13.85 6.09 -11.78
C LYS A 5 13.67 4.87 -10.88
N THR A 6 14.61 4.66 -9.95
CA THR A 6 14.54 3.55 -9.01
C THR A 6 13.35 3.68 -8.07
N PHE A 7 13.12 4.89 -7.54
CA PHE A 7 11.95 5.17 -6.70
C PHE A 7 10.65 4.88 -7.46
N GLY A 8 10.58 5.30 -8.72
CA GLY A 8 9.42 5.03 -9.56
C GLY A 8 9.14 3.55 -9.78
N LYS A 9 10.18 2.74 -9.92
CA LYS A 9 10.03 1.27 -10.04
C LYS A 9 9.46 0.66 -8.77
N VAL A 10 9.88 1.13 -7.60
CA VAL A 10 9.34 0.67 -6.33
C VAL A 10 7.87 1.08 -6.20
N ILE A 11 7.54 2.33 -6.51
CA ILE A 11 6.14 2.80 -6.48
C ILE A 11 5.26 1.94 -7.38
N LYS A 12 5.73 1.62 -8.58
CA LYS A 12 5.00 0.75 -9.50
C LYS A 12 4.71 -0.62 -8.87
N TYR A 13 5.73 -1.21 -8.24
CA TYR A 13 5.57 -2.49 -7.53
C TYR A 13 4.54 -2.36 -6.41
N LEU A 14 4.62 -1.30 -5.60
CA LEU A 14 3.69 -1.08 -4.50
C LEU A 14 2.25 -0.86 -4.98
N GLU A 15 2.06 -0.16 -6.09
CA GLU A 15 0.72 0.04 -6.66
C GLU A 15 0.12 -1.27 -7.17
N GLU A 16 0.93 -2.18 -7.68
CA GLU A 16 0.48 -3.52 -8.04
C GLU A 16 0.00 -4.29 -6.80
N LEU A 17 0.70 -4.15 -5.67
CA LEU A 17 0.29 -4.76 -4.40
C LEU A 17 -1.01 -4.15 -3.86
N VAL A 18 -1.20 -2.85 -4.04
CA VAL A 18 -2.44 -2.17 -3.62
C VAL A 18 -3.64 -2.88 -4.25
N VAL A 19 -3.55 -3.19 -5.53
CA VAL A 19 -4.64 -3.84 -6.27
C VAL A 19 -4.77 -5.33 -5.95
N SER A 20 -3.64 -6.04 -5.80
CA SER A 20 -3.66 -7.48 -5.58
C SER A 20 -4.08 -7.89 -4.17
N GLY A 21 -3.87 -7.01 -3.20
CA GLY A 21 -4.13 -7.33 -1.79
C GLY A 21 -3.05 -8.21 -1.15
N ASP A 22 -1.97 -8.51 -1.88
CA ASP A 22 -0.90 -9.37 -1.39
C ASP A 22 0.00 -8.63 -0.38
N GLU A 23 0.73 -9.41 0.41
CA GLU A 23 1.68 -8.85 1.36
C GLU A 23 2.90 -8.26 0.65
N ILE A 24 3.53 -7.27 1.29
CA ILE A 24 4.75 -6.65 0.77
C ILE A 24 5.90 -7.65 0.89
N ASP A 25 6.58 -7.91 -0.22
CA ASP A 25 7.82 -8.69 -0.24
C ASP A 25 9.01 -7.72 -0.24
N TYR A 26 9.60 -7.51 0.93
CA TYR A 26 10.72 -6.58 1.09
C TYR A 26 11.98 -7.06 0.36
N GLU A 27 12.13 -8.37 0.15
CA GLU A 27 13.23 -8.90 -0.66
C GLU A 27 13.11 -8.45 -2.11
N GLU A 28 11.88 -8.40 -2.63
CA GLU A 28 11.64 -7.91 -3.98
C GLU A 28 12.02 -6.43 -4.11
N ILE A 29 11.72 -5.63 -3.10
CA ILE A 29 12.13 -4.23 -3.08
C ILE A 29 13.66 -4.14 -3.11
N GLY A 30 14.34 -4.98 -2.33
CA GLY A 30 15.79 -5.05 -2.34
C GLY A 30 16.36 -5.38 -3.72
N ARG A 31 15.71 -6.30 -4.44
CA ARG A 31 16.11 -6.65 -5.82
C ARG A 31 15.92 -5.48 -6.78
N ILE A 32 14.81 -4.75 -6.65
CA ILE A 32 14.53 -3.58 -7.51
C ILE A 32 15.55 -2.47 -7.30
N VAL A 33 15.87 -2.16 -6.03
CA VAL A 33 16.77 -1.06 -5.72
C VAL A 33 18.25 -1.44 -5.81
N VAL A 34 18.57 -2.73 -5.84
CA VAL A 34 19.93 -3.26 -5.86
C VAL A 34 20.78 -2.70 -4.71
N ALA A 35 20.17 -2.70 -3.50
CA ALA A 35 20.78 -2.16 -2.29
C ALA A 35 20.10 -2.78 -1.08
N PRO A 36 20.69 -2.68 0.12
CA PRO A 36 20.02 -3.15 1.34
C PRO A 36 18.66 -2.48 1.51
N VAL A 37 17.64 -3.29 1.71
CA VAL A 37 16.26 -2.77 1.83
C VAL A 37 16.10 -1.81 2.99
N ALA A 38 16.81 -2.04 4.09
CA ALA A 38 16.76 -1.16 5.27
C ALA A 38 17.17 0.28 4.94
N LEU A 39 18.19 0.44 4.09
CA LEU A 39 18.60 1.77 3.63
C LEU A 39 17.51 2.41 2.79
N PHE A 40 16.93 1.66 1.87
CA PHE A 40 15.86 2.19 1.02
C PHE A 40 14.63 2.57 1.85
N GLN A 41 14.27 1.79 2.87
CA GLN A 41 13.16 2.11 3.77
C GLN A 41 13.35 3.47 4.45
N ARG A 42 14.56 3.78 4.89
CA ARG A 42 14.88 5.10 5.46
C ARG A 42 14.73 6.22 4.45
N ILE A 43 15.24 6.01 3.24
CA ILE A 43 15.13 6.99 2.15
C ILE A 43 13.67 7.22 1.81
N PHE A 44 12.87 6.15 1.76
CA PHE A 44 11.44 6.24 1.45
C PHE A 44 10.71 7.13 2.47
N VAL A 45 10.95 6.91 3.77
CA VAL A 45 10.35 7.74 4.82
C VAL A 45 10.80 9.20 4.70
N PHE A 46 12.09 9.42 4.41
CA PHE A 46 12.62 10.76 4.26
C PHE A 46 11.93 11.53 3.13
N ILE A 47 11.67 10.85 2.00
CA ILE A 47 11.07 11.48 0.82
C ILE A 47 9.55 11.63 0.99
N SER A 48 8.87 10.60 1.48
CA SER A 48 7.40 10.52 1.45
C SER A 48 6.71 10.79 2.79
N ASN A 49 7.46 10.89 3.88
CA ASN A 49 6.95 11.05 5.26
C ASN A 49 6.08 9.91 5.77
N VAL A 50 6.06 8.80 5.08
CA VAL A 50 5.35 7.59 5.52
C VAL A 50 6.22 6.37 5.29
N THR A 51 5.99 5.30 6.05
CA THR A 51 6.66 4.03 5.79
C THR A 51 6.08 3.39 4.53
N ILE A 52 6.80 2.43 3.96
CA ILE A 52 6.31 1.66 2.82
C ILE A 52 4.98 0.98 3.17
N ALA A 53 4.89 0.38 4.35
CA ALA A 53 3.66 -0.28 4.80
C ALA A 53 2.49 0.70 4.93
N GLU A 54 2.73 1.87 5.50
CA GLU A 54 1.70 2.92 5.61
C GLU A 54 1.25 3.42 4.25
N TYR A 55 2.19 3.57 3.31
CA TYR A 55 1.87 3.98 1.94
C TYR A 55 0.88 2.99 1.31
N VAL A 56 1.20 1.69 1.35
CA VAL A 56 0.35 0.66 0.75
C VAL A 56 -1.01 0.63 1.44
N ARG A 57 -1.04 0.69 2.77
CA ARG A 57 -2.29 0.70 3.55
C ARG A 57 -3.19 1.87 3.18
N LYS A 58 -2.64 3.07 3.13
CA LYS A 58 -3.41 4.28 2.77
C LYS A 58 -3.95 4.20 1.35
N ARG A 59 -3.15 3.72 0.42
CA ARG A 59 -3.58 3.56 -0.96
C ARG A 59 -4.69 2.52 -1.09
N ARG A 60 -4.59 1.41 -0.34
CA ARG A 60 -5.65 0.39 -0.31
C ARG A 60 -6.96 0.96 0.23
N LEU A 61 -6.90 1.75 1.29
CA LEU A 61 -8.09 2.38 1.86
C LEU A 61 -8.72 3.37 0.89
N THR A 62 -7.91 4.13 0.17
CA THR A 62 -8.39 5.05 -0.86
C THR A 62 -9.12 4.28 -1.97
N GLN A 63 -8.52 3.22 -2.49
CA GLN A 63 -9.13 2.41 -3.55
C GLN A 63 -10.41 1.72 -3.07
N ALA A 64 -10.39 1.22 -1.83
CA ALA A 64 -11.56 0.60 -1.23
C ALA A 64 -12.73 1.61 -1.14
N GLY A 65 -12.43 2.85 -0.76
CA GLY A 65 -13.43 3.91 -0.72
C GLY A 65 -14.05 4.18 -2.08
N LEU A 66 -13.23 4.17 -3.13
CA LEU A 66 -13.72 4.35 -4.51
C LEU A 66 -14.59 3.16 -4.93
N ASP A 67 -14.20 1.94 -4.58
CA ASP A 67 -14.99 0.75 -4.89
C ASP A 67 -16.34 0.76 -4.17
N LEU A 68 -16.36 1.22 -2.90
CA LEU A 68 -17.61 1.37 -2.14
C LEU A 68 -18.56 2.34 -2.83
N LYS A 69 -18.04 3.45 -3.36
CA LYS A 69 -18.84 4.43 -4.10
C LYS A 69 -19.45 3.85 -5.36
N LYS A 70 -18.78 2.95 -6.04
CA LYS A 70 -19.31 2.29 -7.24
C LYS A 70 -20.50 1.40 -6.92
N GLY A 71 -20.56 0.83 -5.70
CA GLY A 71 -21.70 0.05 -5.23
C GLY A 71 -21.87 -1.32 -5.86
N ASN A 72 -20.85 -1.85 -6.55
CA ASN A 72 -20.93 -3.13 -7.24
C ASN A 72 -20.63 -4.34 -6.34
N ASP A 73 -19.91 -4.13 -5.25
CA ASP A 73 -19.48 -5.19 -4.34
C ASP A 73 -19.90 -4.89 -2.91
N SER A 74 -20.02 -5.95 -2.10
CA SER A 74 -20.30 -5.80 -0.67
C SER A 74 -19.07 -5.26 0.06
N VAL A 75 -19.30 -4.66 1.24
CA VAL A 75 -18.23 -4.15 2.08
C VAL A 75 -17.23 -5.25 2.44
N ILE A 76 -17.73 -6.46 2.76
CA ILE A 76 -16.84 -7.56 3.13
C ILE A 76 -15.99 -8.05 1.95
N ASP A 77 -16.56 -8.07 0.75
CA ASP A 77 -15.80 -8.45 -0.45
C ASP A 77 -14.70 -7.44 -0.75
N ILE A 78 -14.99 -6.15 -0.60
CA ILE A 78 -14.01 -5.08 -0.77
C ILE A 78 -12.91 -5.21 0.29
N ALA A 79 -13.27 -5.47 1.54
CA ALA A 79 -12.31 -5.65 2.62
C ALA A 79 -11.31 -6.77 2.29
N PHE A 80 -11.79 -7.93 1.87
CA PHE A 80 -10.93 -9.06 1.50
C PHE A 80 -10.09 -8.77 0.26
N LYS A 81 -10.67 -8.09 -0.74
CA LYS A 81 -9.96 -7.70 -1.95
C LYS A 81 -8.69 -6.90 -1.64
N TYR A 82 -8.76 -6.02 -0.66
CA TYR A 82 -7.63 -5.16 -0.30
C TYR A 82 -6.80 -5.70 0.88
N GLY A 83 -6.94 -6.99 1.18
CA GLY A 83 -6.07 -7.66 2.11
C GLY A 83 -6.44 -7.55 3.58
N PHE A 84 -7.62 -7.06 3.90
CA PHE A 84 -8.13 -7.04 5.27
C PHE A 84 -8.76 -8.40 5.60
N HIS A 85 -8.48 -8.90 6.81
CA HIS A 85 -8.91 -10.25 7.20
C HIS A 85 -10.33 -10.31 7.79
N SER A 86 -10.95 -9.15 8.05
CA SER A 86 -12.29 -9.11 8.60
C SER A 86 -12.96 -7.77 8.31
N HIS A 87 -14.29 -7.76 8.36
CA HIS A 87 -15.08 -6.53 8.28
C HIS A 87 -14.67 -5.53 9.37
N SER A 88 -14.48 -6.02 10.59
CA SER A 88 -14.11 -5.17 11.74
C SER A 88 -12.75 -4.50 11.54
N ALA A 89 -11.75 -5.25 11.05
CA ALA A 89 -10.41 -4.71 10.80
C ALA A 89 -10.47 -3.63 9.71
N PHE A 90 -11.21 -3.89 8.64
CA PHE A 90 -11.39 -2.93 7.57
C PHE A 90 -12.10 -1.66 8.05
N SER A 91 -13.21 -1.82 8.76
CA SER A 91 -14.01 -0.69 9.25
C SER A 91 -13.22 0.22 10.18
N ARG A 92 -12.42 -0.39 11.06
CA ARG A 92 -11.55 0.37 11.96
C ARG A 92 -10.51 1.17 11.17
N ALA A 93 -9.82 0.52 10.24
CA ALA A 93 -8.81 1.18 9.43
C ALA A 93 -9.41 2.30 8.57
N PHE A 94 -10.57 2.04 7.97
CA PHE A 94 -11.24 3.02 7.11
C PHE A 94 -11.70 4.24 7.91
N LYS A 95 -12.20 4.04 9.12
CA LYS A 95 -12.57 5.13 10.02
C LYS A 95 -11.38 5.98 10.41
N GLU A 96 -10.29 5.34 10.82
CA GLU A 96 -9.05 6.05 11.17
C GLU A 96 -8.54 6.90 10.01
N TYR A 97 -8.57 6.35 8.80
CA TYR A 97 -8.12 7.03 7.60
C TYR A 97 -8.98 8.27 7.29
N ASN A 98 -10.30 8.18 7.48
CA ASN A 98 -11.23 9.26 7.14
C ASN A 98 -11.45 10.29 8.26
N ASN A 99 -10.95 10.06 9.45
CA ASN A 99 -11.07 10.97 10.59
C ASN A 99 -9.87 11.94 10.72
N LEU A 100 -9.16 12.16 9.66
CA LEU A 100 -8.01 13.06 9.65
C LEU A 100 -8.42 14.52 9.55
#